data_edea0a117f2401d69297a50dd68d781a
#
_entry.id   edea0a117f2401d69297a50dd68d781a
#
_cell.length_a   1.000
_cell.length_b   1.000
_cell.length_c   1.000
_cell.angle_alpha   90.00
_cell.angle_beta   90.00
_cell.angle_gamma   90.00
#
_symmetry.space_group_name_H-M   'P 1'
#
loop_
_entity.id
_entity.type
_entity.pdbx_description
1 polymer ?
#
loop_
_entity_poly.entity_id
_entity_poly.type
_entity_poly.pdbx_seq_one_letter_code
_entity_poly.pdbx_strand_id
1 'polypeptide(L)'
;MLSNTATPKYYGEFRSKVLRGEIPVCKEISMEMNRIDALIKDPRFYYVPAPVEGWIEFCESELTLRDGSDFFMLDSYKLWGEEILGWYYFTERTVWNPNHYGGGRGGYENRKVKKRLVDHQYLIVGRGASKTGYEACFQAYGLTVDTTTTQQCITAPTERQGNETIAYIRTAITRSRGPLFTFLTEGSINNTTGSSRNKLKLAATKKGIQNFITNSLIEFCPMSIDKLQGRGDKIATVDEWLSGDIRESPITALEQGCAKIDGFLIIAVSSEGTVRNGVGDTIKMELSSILKGDYYNPHVSIFWYKLDDISEVNNPQMWLKVNPSFGKTVSYETYQLDVEEAEHNPIDRNDILAKRFGIPMEGYTYFFTYEEIQPFHYQDYTGMPCSIGCDLSQGGDFCSFTFM
;
A
#
# COMPACT_ATOMS: atom_id res chain seq x y z
N MET A 1 33.90 11.62 -2.76
CA MET A 1 32.96 10.92 -1.86
C MET A 1 32.07 11.98 -1.25
N LEU A 2 30.80 12.02 -1.57
CA LEU A 2 29.84 12.88 -0.87
C LEU A 2 29.65 12.25 0.51
N SER A 3 30.11 12.89 1.57
CA SER A 3 29.80 12.47 2.93
C SER A 3 28.28 12.58 3.09
N ASN A 4 27.64 11.49 3.49
CA ASN A 4 26.22 11.48 3.81
C ASN A 4 26.02 12.30 5.09
N THR A 5 25.82 13.61 4.95
CA THR A 5 25.70 14.53 6.09
C THR A 5 24.27 14.75 6.54
N ALA A 6 23.29 14.35 5.70
CA ALA A 6 21.88 14.48 6.04
C ALA A 6 21.35 13.14 6.61
N THR A 7 20.69 13.22 7.74
CA THR A 7 19.97 12.10 8.36
C THR A 7 18.49 12.22 8.12
N PRO A 8 17.75 11.11 7.95
CA PRO A 8 16.30 11.12 7.81
C PRO A 8 15.67 11.81 9.03
N LYS A 9 14.87 12.84 8.77
CA LYS A 9 14.29 13.69 9.82
C LYS A 9 13.14 12.98 10.54
N TYR A 10 12.17 12.52 9.77
CA TYR A 10 10.93 11.94 10.32
C TYR A 10 11.19 10.57 10.93
N TYR A 11 12.08 9.79 10.35
CA TYR A 11 12.59 8.56 10.97
C TYR A 11 13.33 8.85 12.27
N GLY A 12 14.21 9.85 12.31
CA GLY A 12 14.94 10.24 13.51
C GLY A 12 14.02 10.68 14.66
N GLU A 13 12.97 11.45 14.36
CA GLU A 13 11.94 11.84 15.31
C GLU A 13 11.15 10.62 15.83
N PHE A 14 10.69 9.76 14.92
CA PHE A 14 9.98 8.53 15.26
C PHE A 14 10.85 7.61 16.13
N ARG A 15 12.08 7.33 15.68
CA ARG A 15 13.05 6.51 16.41
C ARG A 15 13.30 7.03 17.82
N SER A 16 13.44 8.33 17.99
CA SER A 16 13.65 8.96 19.29
C SER A 16 12.46 8.75 20.23
N LYS A 17 11.22 8.88 19.73
CA LYS A 17 10.00 8.62 20.49
C LYS A 17 9.90 7.15 20.93
N VAL A 18 10.24 6.22 20.02
CA VAL A 18 10.27 4.78 20.33
C VAL A 18 11.29 4.46 21.44
N LEU A 19 12.52 4.98 21.31
CA LEU A 19 13.57 4.75 22.31
C LEU A 19 13.25 5.35 23.69
N ARG A 20 12.44 6.41 23.76
CA ARG A 20 11.95 6.95 25.03
C ARG A 20 10.70 6.23 25.57
N GLY A 21 10.20 5.22 24.85
CA GLY A 21 8.98 4.49 25.24
C GLY A 21 7.67 5.27 25.05
N GLU A 22 7.69 6.36 24.30
CA GLU A 22 6.50 7.19 24.01
C GLU A 22 5.58 6.54 22.98
N ILE A 23 6.17 5.76 22.07
CA ILE A 23 5.45 5.02 21.02
C ILE A 23 5.83 3.54 21.12
N PRO A 24 4.88 2.66 21.46
CA PRO A 24 5.10 1.23 21.39
C PRO A 24 5.13 0.79 19.93
N VAL A 25 6.02 -0.14 19.58
CA VAL A 25 6.12 -0.72 18.25
C VAL A 25 6.15 -2.24 18.32
N CYS A 26 5.63 -2.89 17.28
CA CYS A 26 5.71 -4.34 17.14
C CYS A 26 7.11 -4.80 16.69
N LYS A 27 7.31 -6.10 16.70
CA LYS A 27 8.60 -6.73 16.32
C LYS A 27 8.99 -6.36 14.87
N GLU A 28 8.04 -6.37 13.94
CA GLU A 28 8.26 -6.09 12.53
C GLU A 28 8.73 -4.64 12.31
N ILE A 29 8.10 -3.68 12.98
CA ILE A 29 8.54 -2.27 12.94
C ILE A 29 9.94 -2.11 13.56
N SER A 30 10.23 -2.81 14.65
CA SER A 30 11.57 -2.79 15.25
C SER A 30 12.64 -3.36 14.28
N MET A 31 12.32 -4.41 13.53
CA MET A 31 13.21 -4.97 12.51
C MET A 31 13.40 -4.00 11.34
N GLU A 32 12.34 -3.32 10.88
CA GLU A 32 12.47 -2.30 9.83
C GLU A 32 13.32 -1.11 10.30
N MET A 33 13.15 -0.65 11.53
CA MET A 33 14.02 0.36 12.12
C MET A 33 15.50 -0.04 12.08
N ASN A 34 15.82 -1.30 12.38
CA ASN A 34 17.19 -1.80 12.27
C ASN A 34 17.71 -1.79 10.82
N ARG A 35 16.84 -2.05 9.83
CA ARG A 35 17.18 -1.96 8.40
C ARG A 35 17.48 -0.53 7.99
N ILE A 36 16.64 0.43 8.41
CA ILE A 36 16.87 1.86 8.15
C ILE A 36 18.16 2.34 8.84
N ASP A 37 18.40 1.94 10.10
CA ASP A 37 19.67 2.24 10.79
C ASP A 37 20.90 1.68 10.05
N ALA A 38 20.75 0.54 9.37
CA ALA A 38 21.80 -0.03 8.52
C ALA A 38 21.99 0.77 7.22
N LEU A 39 20.92 1.21 6.57
CA LEU A 39 21.00 2.09 5.39
C LEU A 39 21.72 3.41 5.70
N ILE A 40 21.45 4.01 6.86
CA ILE A 40 22.13 5.26 7.31
C ILE A 40 23.65 5.07 7.37
N LYS A 41 24.12 3.88 7.71
CA LYS A 41 25.55 3.56 7.87
C LYS A 41 26.22 3.06 6.59
N ASP A 42 25.41 2.72 5.58
CA ASP A 42 25.92 2.12 4.34
C ASP A 42 26.39 3.22 3.36
N PRO A 43 27.70 3.28 3.03
CA PRO A 43 28.23 4.33 2.16
C PRO A 43 27.77 4.22 0.69
N ARG A 44 27.13 3.14 0.29
CA ARG A 44 26.57 2.98 -1.06
C ARG A 44 25.33 3.83 -1.26
N PHE A 45 24.63 4.16 -0.19
CA PHE A 45 23.37 4.88 -0.18
C PHE A 45 23.54 6.25 0.44
N TYR A 46 22.74 7.21 0.03
CA TYR A 46 22.75 8.54 0.59
C TYR A 46 21.33 9.12 0.65
N TYR A 47 21.09 9.86 1.71
CA TYR A 47 19.81 10.49 1.96
C TYR A 47 19.76 11.90 1.38
N VAL A 48 18.63 12.26 0.76
CA VAL A 48 18.37 13.59 0.18
C VAL A 48 17.02 14.09 0.70
N PRO A 49 16.99 15.13 1.56
CA PRO A 49 15.74 15.60 2.17
C PRO A 49 14.80 16.32 1.19
N ALA A 50 15.34 17.05 0.20
CA ALA A 50 14.55 17.91 -0.66
C ALA A 50 13.35 17.23 -1.38
N PRO A 51 13.43 15.99 -1.89
CA PRO A 51 12.25 15.33 -2.47
C PRO A 51 11.16 15.02 -1.44
N VAL A 52 11.53 14.72 -0.21
CA VAL A 52 10.60 14.46 0.89
C VAL A 52 9.88 15.75 1.29
N GLU A 53 10.64 16.79 1.53
CA GLU A 53 10.12 18.11 1.90
C GLU A 53 9.21 18.68 0.80
N GLY A 54 9.61 18.60 -0.47
CA GLY A 54 8.82 19.05 -1.61
C GLY A 54 7.50 18.26 -1.77
N TRP A 55 7.50 16.94 -1.49
CA TRP A 55 6.28 16.14 -1.50
C TRP A 55 5.33 16.52 -0.36
N ILE A 56 5.85 16.75 0.85
CA ILE A 56 5.05 17.17 2.01
C ILE A 56 4.45 18.56 1.75
N GLU A 57 5.27 19.52 1.31
CA GLU A 57 4.82 20.88 0.97
C GLU A 57 3.73 20.85 -0.11
N PHE A 58 3.93 20.06 -1.17
CA PHE A 58 2.91 19.86 -2.20
C PHE A 58 1.59 19.34 -1.60
N CYS A 59 1.64 18.30 -0.79
CA CYS A 59 0.42 17.72 -0.24
C CYS A 59 -0.31 18.69 0.69
N GLU A 60 0.41 19.39 1.56
CA GLU A 60 -0.19 20.33 2.52
C GLU A 60 -0.69 21.63 1.85
N SER A 61 -0.06 22.06 0.74
CA SER A 61 -0.48 23.25 0.01
C SER A 61 -1.55 23.01 -1.05
N GLU A 62 -1.57 21.80 -1.64
CA GLU A 62 -2.36 21.53 -2.83
C GLU A 62 -3.55 20.60 -2.58
N LEU A 63 -3.54 19.76 -1.54
CA LEU A 63 -4.63 18.81 -1.28
C LEU A 63 -5.61 19.31 -0.23
N THR A 64 -6.84 18.77 -0.26
CA THR A 64 -7.84 18.97 0.79
C THR A 64 -8.41 17.62 1.22
N LEU A 65 -8.99 17.58 2.41
CA LEU A 65 -9.77 16.44 2.87
C LEU A 65 -11.11 16.36 2.13
N ARG A 66 -11.82 15.24 2.26
CA ARG A 66 -13.12 15.01 1.59
C ARG A 66 -14.17 16.04 1.93
N ASP A 67 -14.16 16.59 3.13
CA ASP A 67 -15.07 17.64 3.59
C ASP A 67 -14.68 19.04 3.11
N GLY A 68 -13.51 19.17 2.48
CA GLY A 68 -12.95 20.43 1.98
C GLY A 68 -12.14 21.19 3.02
N SER A 69 -11.88 20.60 4.20
CA SER A 69 -10.93 21.13 5.17
C SER A 69 -9.49 20.98 4.70
N ASP A 70 -8.58 21.71 5.35
CA ASP A 70 -7.17 21.69 5.00
C ASP A 70 -6.57 20.31 5.25
N PHE A 71 -5.67 19.91 4.36
CA PHE A 71 -4.96 18.66 4.47
C PHE A 71 -3.68 18.85 5.27
N PHE A 72 -3.52 18.04 6.31
CA PHE A 72 -2.28 18.00 7.09
C PHE A 72 -1.68 16.60 7.01
N MET A 73 -0.40 16.54 6.69
CA MET A 73 0.33 15.28 6.63
C MET A 73 0.45 14.63 8.00
N LEU A 74 -0.05 13.41 8.13
CA LEU A 74 0.14 12.58 9.31
C LEU A 74 1.63 12.27 9.52
N ASP A 75 2.07 12.14 10.77
CA ASP A 75 3.45 11.77 11.08
C ASP A 75 3.84 10.42 10.46
N SER A 76 2.87 9.48 10.40
CA SER A 76 3.04 8.20 9.71
C SER A 76 3.27 8.37 8.20
N TYR A 77 2.55 9.28 7.54
CA TYR A 77 2.75 9.55 6.11
C TYR A 77 4.13 10.13 5.84
N LYS A 78 4.58 11.09 6.70
CA LYS A 78 5.91 11.68 6.60
C LYS A 78 6.99 10.62 6.72
N LEU A 79 6.86 9.71 7.69
CA LEU A 79 7.77 8.58 7.89
C LEU A 79 7.78 7.63 6.69
N TRP A 80 6.60 7.19 6.23
CA TRP A 80 6.49 6.26 5.11
C TRP A 80 6.97 6.86 3.79
N GLY A 81 6.64 8.13 3.54
CA GLY A 81 7.07 8.85 2.35
C GLY A 81 8.57 9.16 2.34
N GLU A 82 9.16 9.41 3.51
CA GLU A 82 10.59 9.63 3.67
C GLU A 82 11.41 8.42 3.20
N GLU A 83 10.97 7.20 3.54
CA GLU A 83 11.63 5.97 3.12
C GLU A 83 11.61 5.77 1.60
N ILE A 84 10.54 6.19 0.92
CA ILE A 84 10.47 6.12 -0.54
C ILE A 84 11.32 7.21 -1.20
N LEU A 85 11.14 8.46 -0.78
CA LEU A 85 11.62 9.62 -1.52
C LEU A 85 13.01 10.07 -1.12
N GLY A 86 13.48 9.68 0.08
CA GLY A 86 14.71 10.18 0.66
C GLY A 86 15.97 9.44 0.23
N TRP A 87 15.89 8.18 -0.16
CA TRP A 87 17.07 7.32 -0.37
C TRP A 87 17.46 7.18 -1.83
N TYR A 88 18.78 7.30 -2.10
CA TYR A 88 19.36 7.25 -3.44
C TYR A 88 20.66 6.47 -3.47
N TYR A 89 21.03 6.01 -4.67
CA TYR A 89 22.31 5.41 -4.99
C TYR A 89 22.76 5.82 -6.39
N PHE A 90 24.03 5.61 -6.70
CA PHE A 90 24.54 5.77 -8.04
C PHE A 90 24.68 4.44 -8.75
N THR A 91 24.24 4.37 -9.98
CA THR A 91 24.45 3.24 -10.88
C THR A 91 25.05 3.71 -12.20
N GLU A 92 25.74 2.83 -12.90
CA GLU A 92 26.22 3.11 -14.25
C GLU A 92 25.14 2.77 -15.27
N ARG A 93 24.92 3.65 -16.20
CA ARG A 93 23.96 3.47 -17.28
C ARG A 93 24.59 3.87 -18.61
N THR A 94 24.44 3.02 -19.61
CA THR A 94 24.80 3.35 -20.98
C THR A 94 23.75 4.28 -21.57
N VAL A 95 24.15 5.50 -21.93
CA VAL A 95 23.28 6.53 -22.48
C VAL A 95 23.80 6.98 -23.84
N TRP A 96 22.86 7.33 -24.73
CA TRP A 96 23.25 7.94 -26.01
C TRP A 96 23.68 9.38 -25.79
N ASN A 97 24.89 9.72 -26.24
CA ASN A 97 25.40 11.09 -26.26
C ASN A 97 25.49 11.55 -27.72
N PRO A 98 24.70 12.53 -28.18
CA PRO A 98 24.74 13.00 -29.56
C PRO A 98 26.06 13.61 -29.99
N ASN A 99 26.91 14.01 -29.04
CA ASN A 99 28.21 14.64 -29.26
C ASN A 99 29.38 13.78 -28.80
N HIS A 100 29.18 12.47 -28.58
CA HIS A 100 30.21 11.60 -27.98
C HIS A 100 31.57 11.65 -28.68
N TYR A 101 31.58 11.65 -30.03
CA TYR A 101 32.79 11.71 -30.83
C TYR A 101 33.13 13.13 -31.33
N GLY A 102 32.38 14.17 -30.92
CA GLY A 102 32.49 15.52 -31.45
C GLY A 102 31.92 15.69 -32.87
N GLY A 103 31.78 16.95 -33.33
CA GLY A 103 31.28 17.23 -34.69
C GLY A 103 29.89 16.70 -35.03
N GLY A 104 29.03 16.50 -34.04
CA GLY A 104 27.67 15.98 -34.24
C GLY A 104 27.59 14.44 -34.42
N ARG A 105 28.66 13.73 -34.17
CA ARG A 105 28.68 12.26 -34.20
C ARG A 105 28.27 11.73 -32.82
N GLY A 106 27.11 11.10 -32.75
CA GLY A 106 26.62 10.46 -31.54
C GLY A 106 27.27 9.12 -31.26
N GLY A 107 27.25 8.71 -30.00
CA GLY A 107 27.73 7.40 -29.53
C GLY A 107 27.18 7.07 -28.16
N TYR A 108 27.35 5.83 -27.76
CA TYR A 108 26.98 5.37 -26.42
C TYR A 108 28.13 5.60 -25.44
N GLU A 109 27.81 6.10 -24.26
CA GLU A 109 28.76 6.26 -23.16
C GLU A 109 28.16 5.80 -21.83
N ASN A 110 29.01 5.29 -20.96
CA ASN A 110 28.58 4.94 -19.61
C ASN A 110 28.60 6.22 -18.74
N ARG A 111 27.44 6.54 -18.17
CA ARG A 111 27.30 7.64 -17.21
C ARG A 111 26.87 7.12 -15.85
N LYS A 112 27.43 7.71 -14.84
CA LYS A 112 26.99 7.52 -13.47
C LYS A 112 25.71 8.34 -13.25
N VAL A 113 24.59 7.64 -13.04
CA VAL A 113 23.28 8.27 -12.84
C VAL A 113 22.80 8.06 -11.41
N LYS A 114 22.15 9.08 -10.88
CA LYS A 114 21.48 9.01 -9.58
C LYS A 114 20.14 8.28 -9.75
N LYS A 115 19.88 7.29 -8.90
CA LYS A 115 18.62 6.54 -8.90
C LYS A 115 18.03 6.49 -7.49
N ARG A 116 16.68 6.58 -7.38
CA ARG A 116 15.98 6.34 -6.13
C ARG A 116 16.17 4.89 -5.72
N LEU A 117 16.34 4.65 -4.42
CA LEU A 117 16.64 3.33 -3.89
C LEU A 117 15.40 2.46 -3.80
N VAL A 118 14.32 2.98 -3.19
CA VAL A 118 13.10 2.21 -2.91
C VAL A 118 12.16 2.27 -4.10
N ASP A 119 11.80 1.13 -4.64
CA ASP A 119 10.84 0.96 -5.75
C ASP A 119 9.58 0.19 -5.32
N HIS A 120 9.60 -0.50 -4.17
CA HIS A 120 8.46 -1.17 -3.58
C HIS A 120 8.26 -0.73 -2.13
N GLN A 121 7.03 -0.43 -1.77
CA GLN A 121 6.65 -0.22 -0.37
C GLN A 121 5.46 -1.10 -0.01
N TYR A 122 5.59 -1.79 1.11
CA TYR A 122 4.52 -2.58 1.71
C TYR A 122 4.07 -1.94 3.02
N LEU A 123 2.79 -1.56 3.07
CA LEU A 123 2.15 -1.05 4.26
C LEU A 123 1.05 -2.01 4.70
N ILE A 124 1.31 -2.74 5.78
CA ILE A 124 0.29 -3.57 6.43
C ILE A 124 -0.06 -2.87 7.72
N VAL A 125 -1.27 -2.34 7.81
CA VAL A 125 -1.68 -1.47 8.92
C VAL A 125 -3.17 -1.62 9.20
N GLY A 126 -3.57 -1.49 10.45
CA GLY A 126 -4.96 -1.66 10.88
C GLY A 126 -5.95 -0.76 10.13
N ARG A 127 -7.20 -1.21 10.05
CA ARG A 127 -8.30 -0.40 9.49
C ARG A 127 -8.37 0.98 10.15
N GLY A 128 -8.64 2.01 9.34
CA GLY A 128 -8.76 3.37 9.80
C GLY A 128 -7.45 4.14 9.89
N ALA A 129 -6.30 3.57 9.49
CA ALA A 129 -5.02 4.27 9.41
C ALA A 129 -4.89 5.23 8.23
N SER A 130 -5.99 5.49 7.51
CA SER A 130 -6.06 6.42 6.36
C SER A 130 -5.16 6.03 5.16
N LYS A 131 -5.05 4.73 4.85
CA LYS A 131 -4.27 4.19 3.72
C LYS A 131 -4.58 4.90 2.39
N THR A 132 -5.86 5.02 2.05
CA THR A 132 -6.35 5.69 0.82
C THR A 132 -5.87 7.14 0.70
N GLY A 133 -5.78 7.87 1.82
CA GLY A 133 -5.24 9.23 1.83
C GLY A 133 -3.75 9.27 1.49
N TYR A 134 -2.98 8.30 1.97
CA TYR A 134 -1.56 8.15 1.64
C TYR A 134 -1.33 7.85 0.16
N GLU A 135 -2.09 6.89 -0.39
CA GLU A 135 -2.04 6.59 -1.84
C GLU A 135 -2.37 7.82 -2.68
N ALA A 136 -3.41 8.57 -2.27
CA ALA A 136 -3.83 9.79 -2.96
C ALA A 136 -2.72 10.84 -3.02
N CYS A 137 -1.91 10.97 -1.98
CA CYS A 137 -0.77 11.89 -1.96
C CYS A 137 0.24 11.56 -3.06
N PHE A 138 0.61 10.30 -3.22
CA PHE A 138 1.56 9.88 -4.26
C PHE A 138 0.97 9.97 -5.66
N GLN A 139 -0.27 9.56 -5.83
CA GLN A 139 -0.95 9.60 -7.12
C GLN A 139 -1.13 11.05 -7.60
N ALA A 140 -1.56 11.96 -6.73
CA ALA A 140 -1.71 13.37 -7.07
C ALA A 140 -0.36 14.04 -7.38
N TYR A 141 0.67 13.73 -6.59
CA TYR A 141 2.03 14.25 -6.79
C TYR A 141 2.60 13.81 -8.14
N GLY A 142 2.52 12.51 -8.45
CA GLY A 142 3.01 11.98 -9.72
C GLY A 142 2.24 12.49 -10.94
N LEU A 143 0.93 12.77 -10.79
CA LEU A 143 0.11 13.35 -11.87
C LEU A 143 0.53 14.77 -12.27
N THR A 144 1.10 15.53 -11.34
CA THR A 144 1.24 16.99 -11.47
C THR A 144 2.67 17.49 -11.40
N VAL A 145 3.51 16.93 -10.53
CA VAL A 145 4.88 17.41 -10.32
C VAL A 145 5.88 16.74 -11.27
N ASP A 146 5.63 15.50 -11.67
CA ASP A 146 6.44 14.88 -12.71
C ASP A 146 6.16 15.55 -14.05
N THR A 147 7.17 16.17 -14.63
CA THR A 147 7.08 16.88 -15.92
C THR A 147 7.10 15.93 -17.12
N THR A 148 7.36 14.65 -16.90
CA THR A 148 7.27 13.61 -17.92
C THR A 148 5.86 13.05 -17.99
N THR A 149 5.47 12.51 -19.15
CA THR A 149 4.22 11.76 -19.26
C THR A 149 4.26 10.56 -18.34
N THR A 150 3.32 10.48 -17.40
CA THR A 150 3.21 9.36 -16.46
C THR A 150 1.89 8.62 -16.64
N GLN A 151 1.97 7.30 -16.65
CA GLN A 151 0.80 6.46 -16.42
C GLN A 151 0.85 5.96 -14.98
N GLN A 152 -0.31 5.96 -14.33
CA GLN A 152 -0.45 5.56 -12.96
C GLN A 152 -1.67 4.66 -12.82
N CYS A 153 -1.54 3.64 -12.01
CA CYS A 153 -2.57 2.63 -11.80
C CYS A 153 -2.99 2.60 -10.33
N ILE A 154 -4.29 2.48 -10.12
CA ILE A 154 -4.87 2.11 -8.84
C ILE A 154 -5.53 0.75 -9.04
N THR A 155 -5.15 -0.24 -8.26
CA THR A 155 -5.77 -1.57 -8.30
C THR A 155 -6.28 -1.98 -6.93
N ALA A 156 -7.44 -2.62 -6.90
CA ALA A 156 -8.11 -3.09 -5.69
C ALA A 156 -8.94 -4.34 -6.01
N PRO A 157 -9.32 -5.17 -5.02
CA PRO A 157 -10.10 -6.37 -5.22
C PRO A 157 -11.45 -6.10 -5.89
N THR A 158 -12.05 -4.94 -5.65
CA THR A 158 -13.33 -4.55 -6.26
C THR A 158 -13.24 -3.21 -6.96
N GLU A 159 -13.98 -3.04 -8.07
CA GLU A 159 -14.10 -1.78 -8.78
C GLU A 159 -14.63 -0.65 -7.88
N ARG A 160 -15.50 -0.99 -6.91
CA ARG A 160 -16.01 -0.03 -5.94
C ARG A 160 -14.89 0.58 -5.10
N GLN A 161 -13.99 -0.25 -4.55
CA GLN A 161 -12.85 0.23 -3.75
C GLN A 161 -11.91 1.12 -4.56
N GLY A 162 -11.52 0.70 -5.76
CA GLY A 162 -10.68 1.51 -6.64
C GLY A 162 -11.33 2.84 -7.05
N ASN A 163 -12.63 2.83 -7.31
CA ASN A 163 -13.38 4.06 -7.61
C ASN A 163 -13.51 4.97 -6.38
N GLU A 164 -13.53 4.44 -5.16
CA GLU A 164 -13.48 5.25 -3.93
C GLU A 164 -12.14 5.98 -3.81
N THR A 165 -11.03 5.32 -4.11
CA THR A 165 -9.70 5.95 -4.13
C THR A 165 -9.62 7.06 -5.19
N ILE A 166 -10.09 6.79 -6.41
CA ILE A 166 -10.19 7.84 -7.45
C ILE A 166 -11.09 9.00 -7.02
N ALA A 167 -12.22 8.71 -6.38
CA ALA A 167 -13.13 9.74 -5.88
C ALA A 167 -12.49 10.58 -4.78
N TYR A 168 -11.67 9.97 -3.92
CA TYR A 168 -10.91 10.69 -2.91
C TYR A 168 -9.92 11.66 -3.57
N ILE A 169 -9.07 11.18 -4.49
CA ILE A 169 -8.09 11.99 -5.22
C ILE A 169 -8.79 13.12 -5.98
N ARG A 170 -9.86 12.80 -6.71
CA ARG A 170 -10.66 13.79 -7.44
C ARG A 170 -11.18 14.89 -6.51
N THR A 171 -11.72 14.53 -5.34
CA THR A 171 -12.23 15.49 -4.38
C THR A 171 -11.11 16.36 -3.82
N ALA A 172 -9.98 15.75 -3.45
CA ALA A 172 -8.82 16.47 -2.96
C ALA A 172 -8.30 17.51 -3.97
N ILE A 173 -8.29 17.15 -5.26
CA ILE A 173 -7.85 18.04 -6.34
C ILE A 173 -8.90 19.12 -6.64
N THR A 174 -10.18 18.75 -6.80
CA THR A 174 -11.22 19.69 -7.25
C THR A 174 -11.64 20.69 -6.18
N ARG A 175 -11.43 20.37 -4.91
CA ARG A 175 -11.67 21.28 -3.78
C ARG A 175 -10.41 21.99 -3.32
N SER A 176 -9.27 21.72 -3.94
CA SER A 176 -8.01 22.37 -3.63
C SER A 176 -8.12 23.89 -3.70
N ARG A 177 -7.48 24.55 -2.76
CA ARG A 177 -7.24 26.01 -2.75
C ARG A 177 -5.79 26.33 -3.11
N GLY A 178 -4.98 25.33 -3.34
CA GLY A 178 -3.58 25.47 -3.74
C GLY A 178 -3.45 26.05 -5.14
N PRO A 179 -2.38 26.81 -5.40
CA PRO A 179 -2.22 27.53 -6.67
C PRO A 179 -2.13 26.60 -7.88
N LEU A 180 -1.50 25.43 -7.75
CA LEU A 180 -1.33 24.48 -8.84
C LEU A 180 -2.66 23.89 -9.29
N PHE A 181 -3.44 23.33 -8.35
CA PHE A 181 -4.74 22.74 -8.71
C PHE A 181 -5.77 23.78 -9.06
N THR A 182 -5.73 24.98 -8.47
CA THR A 182 -6.55 26.11 -8.91
C THR A 182 -6.26 26.41 -10.39
N PHE A 183 -4.98 26.50 -10.77
CA PHE A 183 -4.58 26.71 -12.17
C PHE A 183 -5.03 25.56 -13.09
N LEU A 184 -4.88 24.31 -12.65
CA LEU A 184 -5.23 23.13 -13.46
C LEU A 184 -6.73 22.95 -13.63
N THR A 185 -7.53 23.30 -12.62
CA THR A 185 -9.00 23.18 -12.64
C THR A 185 -9.70 24.41 -13.20
N GLU A 186 -8.99 25.53 -13.30
CA GLU A 186 -9.50 26.77 -13.88
C GLU A 186 -9.94 26.56 -15.34
N GLY A 187 -11.22 26.78 -15.62
CA GLY A 187 -11.83 26.52 -16.91
C GLY A 187 -12.44 25.11 -17.09
N SER A 188 -12.24 24.19 -16.15
CA SER A 188 -12.82 22.83 -16.20
C SER A 188 -14.25 22.77 -15.67
N ILE A 189 -14.60 23.66 -14.74
CA ILE A 189 -15.87 23.62 -13.99
C ILE A 189 -17.02 24.32 -14.74
N ASN A 190 -16.73 25.21 -15.71
CA ASN A 190 -17.74 26.09 -16.34
C ASN A 190 -18.08 25.78 -17.81
N ASN A 191 -17.63 24.63 -18.38
CA ASN A 191 -17.93 24.35 -19.79
C ASN A 191 -18.98 23.25 -19.99
N THR A 192 -20.22 23.53 -19.57
CA THR A 192 -21.42 22.81 -20.06
C THR A 192 -21.85 23.29 -21.46
N THR A 193 -21.24 24.31 -22.02
CA THR A 193 -21.52 24.83 -23.35
C THR A 193 -20.33 24.70 -24.29
N GLY A 194 -20.41 23.76 -25.10
CA GLY A 194 -19.76 23.16 -26.24
C GLY A 194 -18.72 23.89 -27.10
N SER A 195 -17.90 24.84 -26.65
CA SER A 195 -16.98 25.51 -27.58
C SER A 195 -15.52 25.69 -27.15
N SER A 196 -15.05 25.00 -26.13
CA SER A 196 -13.65 25.13 -25.68
C SER A 196 -12.99 23.84 -25.22
N ARG A 197 -13.07 22.76 -26.02
CA ARG A 197 -12.28 21.54 -25.76
C ARG A 197 -10.75 21.79 -25.72
N ASN A 198 -10.29 22.90 -26.31
CA ASN A 198 -8.87 23.22 -26.39
C ASN A 198 -8.29 23.92 -25.14
N LYS A 199 -9.03 24.07 -24.04
CA LYS A 199 -8.58 24.74 -22.83
C LYS A 199 -8.63 23.88 -21.57
N LEU A 200 -9.04 22.61 -21.69
CA LEU A 200 -9.09 21.72 -20.53
C LEU A 200 -7.67 21.31 -20.16
N LYS A 201 -7.22 21.71 -18.97
CA LYS A 201 -5.90 21.35 -18.43
C LYS A 201 -5.94 20.05 -17.63
N LEU A 202 -7.07 19.78 -16.95
CA LEU A 202 -7.31 18.59 -16.16
C LEU A 202 -8.73 18.07 -16.38
N ALA A 203 -8.89 16.76 -16.54
CA ALA A 203 -10.19 16.09 -16.52
C ALA A 203 -10.22 15.09 -15.37
N ALA A 204 -11.17 15.23 -14.47
CA ALA A 204 -11.40 14.29 -13.38
C ALA A 204 -12.76 13.61 -13.57
N THR A 205 -12.75 12.34 -13.97
CA THR A 205 -13.93 11.50 -14.23
C THR A 205 -14.11 10.46 -13.12
N LYS A 206 -15.19 9.68 -13.23
CA LYS A 206 -15.37 8.53 -12.32
C LYS A 206 -14.34 7.40 -12.54
N LYS A 207 -13.76 7.31 -13.75
CA LYS A 207 -12.86 6.23 -14.16
C LYS A 207 -11.37 6.58 -14.06
N GLY A 208 -11.05 7.87 -13.96
CA GLY A 208 -9.65 8.30 -13.91
C GLY A 208 -9.51 9.81 -13.94
N ILE A 209 -8.29 10.27 -13.80
CA ILE A 209 -7.92 11.68 -13.78
C ILE A 209 -6.79 11.89 -14.77
N GLN A 210 -6.99 12.78 -15.73
CA GLN A 210 -6.02 13.07 -16.78
C GLN A 210 -5.53 14.52 -16.69
N ASN A 211 -4.21 14.67 -16.69
CA ASN A 211 -3.53 15.95 -16.85
C ASN A 211 -3.13 16.13 -18.31
N PHE A 212 -3.75 17.06 -19.03
CA PHE A 212 -3.50 17.30 -20.46
C PHE A 212 -2.23 18.11 -20.72
N ILE A 213 -1.66 18.77 -19.70
CA ILE A 213 -0.39 19.52 -19.85
C ILE A 213 0.78 18.56 -19.97
N THR A 214 0.85 17.54 -19.09
CA THR A 214 1.89 16.53 -19.09
C THR A 214 1.50 15.27 -19.85
N ASN A 215 0.23 15.16 -20.28
CA ASN A 215 -0.38 13.95 -20.82
C ASN A 215 -0.32 12.75 -19.87
N SER A 216 -0.43 13.03 -18.56
CA SER A 216 -0.38 12.02 -17.51
C SER A 216 -1.79 11.54 -17.14
N LEU A 217 -1.90 10.30 -16.70
CA LEU A 217 -3.17 9.63 -16.42
C LEU A 217 -3.10 8.82 -15.13
N ILE A 218 -4.13 8.96 -14.28
CA ILE A 218 -4.43 8.01 -13.20
C ILE A 218 -5.69 7.25 -13.62
N GLU A 219 -5.65 5.91 -13.56
CA GLU A 219 -6.83 5.08 -13.84
C GLU A 219 -6.95 3.90 -12.89
N PHE A 220 -8.18 3.42 -12.70
CA PHE A 220 -8.43 2.16 -12.03
C PHE A 220 -8.17 0.99 -12.97
N CYS A 221 -7.45 -0.02 -12.48
CA CYS A 221 -7.27 -1.31 -13.14
C CYS A 221 -7.79 -2.43 -12.25
N PRO A 222 -8.65 -3.32 -12.77
CA PRO A 222 -9.06 -4.50 -12.02
C PRO A 222 -7.86 -5.32 -11.55
N MET A 223 -7.92 -5.85 -10.33
CA MET A 223 -6.89 -6.69 -9.74
C MET A 223 -6.92 -8.10 -10.36
N SER A 224 -6.66 -8.19 -11.66
CA SER A 224 -6.51 -9.44 -12.39
C SER A 224 -5.21 -9.43 -13.17
N ILE A 225 -4.53 -10.57 -13.21
CA ILE A 225 -3.20 -10.69 -13.81
C ILE A 225 -3.21 -10.26 -15.28
N ASP A 226 -4.18 -10.71 -16.06
CA ASP A 226 -4.31 -10.35 -17.48
C ASP A 226 -4.42 -8.83 -17.73
N LYS A 227 -4.94 -8.08 -16.75
CA LYS A 227 -5.09 -6.62 -16.84
C LYS A 227 -3.87 -5.86 -16.34
N LEU A 228 -3.13 -6.47 -15.43
CA LEU A 228 -1.95 -5.85 -14.80
C LEU A 228 -0.66 -6.17 -15.55
N GLN A 229 -0.57 -7.35 -16.18
CA GLN A 229 0.61 -7.72 -16.97
C GLN A 229 0.86 -6.75 -18.13
N GLY A 230 2.13 -6.40 -18.31
CA GLY A 230 2.57 -5.54 -19.41
C GLY A 230 2.31 -4.04 -19.23
N ARG A 231 1.66 -3.62 -18.14
CA ARG A 231 1.52 -2.21 -17.79
C ARG A 231 2.87 -1.60 -17.47
N GLY A 232 3.11 -0.39 -17.95
CA GLY A 232 4.32 0.39 -17.64
C GLY A 232 3.99 1.62 -16.82
N ASP A 233 3.47 1.41 -15.60
CA ASP A 233 3.07 2.50 -14.73
C ASP A 233 4.27 3.08 -13.98
N LYS A 234 4.30 4.40 -13.85
CA LYS A 234 5.30 5.12 -13.05
C LYS A 234 5.01 4.98 -11.56
N ILE A 235 3.74 5.03 -11.20
CA ILE A 235 3.25 4.79 -9.84
C ILE A 235 2.07 3.84 -9.93
N ALA A 236 2.15 2.72 -9.21
CA ALA A 236 1.05 1.78 -9.06
C ALA A 236 0.73 1.64 -7.57
N THR A 237 -0.55 1.77 -7.21
CA THR A 237 -1.02 1.47 -5.86
C THR A 237 -1.88 0.21 -5.89
N VAL A 238 -1.62 -0.68 -4.93
CA VAL A 238 -2.29 -1.97 -4.77
C VAL A 238 -2.97 -1.98 -3.41
N ASP A 239 -4.28 -1.64 -3.41
CA ASP A 239 -5.05 -1.56 -2.18
C ASP A 239 -5.65 -2.92 -1.81
N GLU A 240 -5.65 -3.21 -0.51
CA GLU A 240 -6.26 -4.40 0.12
C GLU A 240 -5.80 -5.74 -0.53
N TRP A 241 -4.51 -5.85 -0.86
CA TRP A 241 -3.93 -7.05 -1.48
C TRP A 241 -3.90 -8.29 -0.58
N LEU A 242 -4.15 -8.14 0.73
CA LEU A 242 -4.32 -9.24 1.70
C LEU A 242 -5.78 -9.63 1.90
N SER A 243 -6.74 -8.87 1.33
CA SER A 243 -8.16 -9.18 1.43
C SER A 243 -8.64 -9.90 0.18
N GLY A 244 -9.27 -11.04 0.37
CA GLY A 244 -9.89 -11.80 -0.71
C GLY A 244 -9.06 -12.99 -1.21
N ASP A 245 -9.67 -13.76 -2.09
CA ASP A 245 -9.08 -14.96 -2.69
C ASP A 245 -8.27 -14.57 -3.93
N ILE A 246 -7.06 -14.07 -3.69
CA ILE A 246 -6.11 -13.70 -4.75
C ILE A 246 -5.27 -14.93 -5.08
N ARG A 247 -5.43 -15.47 -6.31
CA ARG A 247 -4.73 -16.67 -6.75
C ARG A 247 -3.30 -16.42 -7.21
N GLU A 248 -3.01 -15.21 -7.69
CA GLU A 248 -1.70 -14.81 -8.19
C GLU A 248 -1.36 -13.40 -7.70
N SER A 249 -0.06 -13.09 -7.54
CA SER A 249 0.38 -11.80 -7.00
C SER A 249 0.13 -10.64 -8.00
N PRO A 250 -0.74 -9.70 -7.69
CA PRO A 250 -0.93 -8.49 -8.51
C PRO A 250 0.32 -7.60 -8.50
N ILE A 251 1.10 -7.66 -7.42
CA ILE A 251 2.34 -6.89 -7.25
C ILE A 251 3.39 -7.39 -8.23
N THR A 252 3.60 -8.71 -8.31
CA THR A 252 4.55 -9.32 -9.25
C THR A 252 4.16 -9.07 -10.71
N ALA A 253 2.86 -9.09 -11.02
CA ALA A 253 2.37 -8.79 -12.37
C ALA A 253 2.67 -7.33 -12.78
N LEU A 254 2.48 -6.38 -11.88
CA LEU A 254 2.82 -4.97 -12.09
C LEU A 254 4.34 -4.76 -12.21
N GLU A 255 5.13 -5.40 -11.33
CA GLU A 255 6.59 -5.27 -11.33
C GLU A 255 7.20 -5.63 -12.68
N GLN A 256 6.78 -6.73 -13.30
CA GLN A 256 7.27 -7.15 -14.61
C GLN A 256 7.07 -6.08 -15.69
N GLY A 257 5.98 -5.34 -15.63
CA GLY A 257 5.69 -4.25 -16.56
C GLY A 257 6.39 -2.93 -16.20
N CYS A 258 6.41 -2.59 -14.91
CA CYS A 258 6.96 -1.33 -14.39
C CYS A 258 8.49 -1.31 -14.38
N ALA A 259 9.17 -2.47 -14.29
CA ALA A 259 10.63 -2.57 -14.22
C ALA A 259 11.38 -1.87 -15.38
N LYS A 260 10.73 -1.70 -16.53
CA LYS A 260 11.26 -0.95 -17.69
C LYS A 260 11.12 0.58 -17.55
N ILE A 261 10.33 1.05 -16.59
CA ILE A 261 10.07 2.47 -16.35
C ILE A 261 11.08 2.98 -15.31
N ASP A 262 11.83 4.00 -15.67
CA ASP A 262 12.84 4.56 -14.76
C ASP A 262 12.18 5.25 -13.57
N GLY A 263 12.60 4.83 -12.35
CA GLY A 263 12.06 5.33 -11.10
C GLY A 263 10.59 4.96 -10.85
N PHE A 264 10.12 3.80 -11.33
CA PHE A 264 8.80 3.29 -11.00
C PHE A 264 8.64 3.11 -9.48
N LEU A 265 7.41 3.08 -9.02
CA LEU A 265 7.05 2.89 -7.62
C LEU A 265 5.78 2.04 -7.52
N ILE A 266 5.86 0.96 -6.76
CA ILE A 266 4.70 0.16 -6.38
C ILE A 266 4.47 0.34 -4.87
N ILE A 267 3.28 0.82 -4.50
CA ILE A 267 2.85 0.98 -3.11
C ILE A 267 1.73 -0.03 -2.85
N ALA A 268 2.02 -1.06 -2.08
CA ALA A 268 1.07 -2.09 -1.70
C ALA A 268 0.58 -1.83 -0.28
N VAL A 269 -0.69 -1.45 -0.14
CA VAL A 269 -1.31 -1.17 1.16
C VAL A 269 -2.39 -2.19 1.47
N SER A 270 -2.47 -2.65 2.71
CA SER A 270 -3.54 -3.54 3.16
C SER A 270 -3.72 -3.51 4.66
N SER A 271 -4.88 -3.95 5.12
CA SER A 271 -5.02 -4.50 6.46
C SER A 271 -4.66 -6.00 6.44
N GLU A 272 -4.44 -6.61 7.61
CA GLU A 272 -4.29 -8.06 7.68
C GLU A 272 -5.55 -8.75 7.15
N GLY A 273 -5.35 -9.79 6.33
CA GLY A 273 -6.44 -10.57 5.76
C GLY A 273 -6.79 -11.79 6.62
N THR A 274 -7.94 -12.40 6.31
CA THR A 274 -8.40 -13.64 6.95
C THR A 274 -8.18 -14.89 6.08
N VAL A 275 -7.66 -14.73 4.86
CA VAL A 275 -7.27 -15.84 3.98
C VAL A 275 -5.90 -16.34 4.41
N ARG A 276 -5.77 -17.64 4.64
CA ARG A 276 -4.53 -18.31 5.02
C ARG A 276 -4.05 -19.23 3.91
N ASN A 277 -2.72 -19.48 3.91
CA ASN A 277 -2.03 -20.32 2.92
C ASN A 277 -2.18 -19.84 1.46
N GLY A 278 -2.55 -18.57 1.26
CA GLY A 278 -2.67 -17.95 -0.05
C GLY A 278 -1.42 -17.17 -0.47
N VAL A 279 -1.55 -16.47 -1.60
CA VAL A 279 -0.50 -15.61 -2.16
C VAL A 279 -0.05 -14.53 -1.17
N GLY A 280 -1.00 -13.95 -0.41
CA GLY A 280 -0.68 -12.95 0.61
C GLY A 280 0.25 -13.47 1.70
N ASP A 281 0.05 -14.70 2.17
CA ASP A 281 0.94 -15.30 3.17
C ASP A 281 2.31 -15.61 2.58
N THR A 282 2.41 -16.01 1.31
CA THR A 282 3.69 -16.19 0.61
C THR A 282 4.49 -14.89 0.54
N ILE A 283 3.84 -13.79 0.17
CA ILE A 283 4.48 -12.46 0.16
C ILE A 283 4.91 -12.06 1.58
N LYS A 284 4.08 -12.28 2.60
CA LYS A 284 4.44 -12.00 4.00
C LYS A 284 5.65 -12.83 4.48
N MET A 285 5.80 -14.06 4.02
CA MET A 285 7.01 -14.87 4.32
C MET A 285 8.26 -14.24 3.72
N GLU A 286 8.19 -13.75 2.48
CA GLU A 286 9.30 -13.02 1.86
C GLU A 286 9.63 -11.74 2.62
N LEU A 287 8.61 -10.91 2.93
CA LEU A 287 8.79 -9.69 3.73
C LEU A 287 9.42 -10.00 5.10
N SER A 288 8.98 -11.07 5.75
CA SER A 288 9.57 -11.53 7.03
C SER A 288 11.03 -11.92 6.88
N SER A 289 11.40 -12.60 5.79
CA SER A 289 12.79 -12.96 5.47
C SER A 289 13.67 -11.72 5.27
N ILE A 290 13.14 -10.70 4.58
CA ILE A 290 13.84 -9.41 4.41
C ILE A 290 14.01 -8.69 5.75
N LEU A 291 12.97 -8.63 6.58
CA LEU A 291 13.00 -7.99 7.90
C LEU A 291 14.01 -8.66 8.86
N LYS A 292 14.11 -9.98 8.83
CA LYS A 292 15.05 -10.76 9.62
C LYS A 292 16.51 -10.66 9.12
N GLY A 293 16.71 -10.19 7.90
CA GLY A 293 18.02 -10.12 7.26
C GLY A 293 18.47 -11.42 6.60
N ASP A 294 17.58 -12.42 6.47
CA ASP A 294 17.85 -13.67 5.75
C ASP A 294 17.97 -13.43 4.24
N TYR A 295 17.24 -12.42 3.74
CA TYR A 295 17.30 -11.95 2.36
C TYR A 295 17.55 -10.43 2.33
N TYR A 296 18.68 -10.02 1.77
CA TYR A 296 19.02 -8.61 1.64
C TYR A 296 18.38 -7.99 0.41
N ASN A 297 17.40 -7.13 0.61
CA ASN A 297 16.80 -6.32 -0.44
C ASN A 297 16.60 -4.86 0.03
N PRO A 298 17.47 -3.92 -0.37
CA PRO A 298 17.38 -2.51 0.04
C PRO A 298 16.34 -1.74 -0.79
N HIS A 299 15.77 -2.32 -1.84
CA HIS A 299 14.79 -1.67 -2.72
C HIS A 299 13.36 -1.72 -2.18
N VAL A 300 13.15 -2.42 -1.07
CA VAL A 300 11.85 -2.62 -0.45
C VAL A 300 11.78 -1.90 0.89
N SER A 301 10.73 -1.09 1.10
CA SER A 301 10.37 -0.49 2.38
C SER A 301 9.19 -1.26 2.98
N ILE A 302 9.27 -1.63 4.26
CA ILE A 302 8.29 -2.52 4.89
C ILE A 302 7.80 -1.90 6.21
N PHE A 303 6.56 -1.42 6.23
CA PHE A 303 5.90 -0.99 7.45
C PHE A 303 4.76 -1.96 7.77
N TRP A 304 5.04 -2.90 8.65
CA TRP A 304 4.09 -3.93 9.05
C TRP A 304 3.69 -3.75 10.50
N TYR A 305 2.52 -3.11 10.70
CA TYR A 305 1.94 -2.78 11.99
C TYR A 305 0.96 -3.85 12.43
N LYS A 306 1.14 -4.36 13.63
CA LYS A 306 0.26 -5.37 14.23
C LYS A 306 0.47 -5.44 15.75
N LEU A 307 -0.42 -6.10 16.46
CA LEU A 307 -0.13 -6.53 17.82
C LEU A 307 0.82 -7.75 17.79
N ASP A 308 1.69 -7.84 18.80
CA ASP A 308 2.59 -8.98 18.93
C ASP A 308 1.90 -10.19 19.53
N ASP A 309 0.86 -9.95 20.35
CA ASP A 309 0.10 -10.98 21.06
C ASP A 309 -1.37 -10.58 21.19
N ILE A 310 -2.26 -11.59 21.17
CA ILE A 310 -3.71 -11.36 21.30
C ILE A 310 -4.11 -10.72 22.64
N SER A 311 -3.35 -10.94 23.71
CA SER A 311 -3.58 -10.33 25.02
C SER A 311 -3.44 -8.79 25.00
N GLU A 312 -2.76 -8.24 23.98
CA GLU A 312 -2.60 -6.79 23.82
C GLU A 312 -3.88 -6.11 23.29
N VAL A 313 -4.87 -6.86 22.80
CA VAL A 313 -6.13 -6.32 22.26
C VAL A 313 -6.85 -5.44 23.28
N ASN A 314 -6.89 -5.88 24.52
CA ASN A 314 -7.55 -5.18 25.62
C ASN A 314 -6.67 -4.10 26.27
N ASN A 315 -5.51 -3.78 25.68
CA ASN A 315 -4.61 -2.75 26.18
C ASN A 315 -4.53 -1.56 25.22
N PRO A 316 -5.24 -0.45 25.47
CA PRO A 316 -5.28 0.71 24.58
C PRO A 316 -3.91 1.34 24.29
N GLN A 317 -2.94 1.20 25.21
CA GLN A 317 -1.59 1.71 24.99
C GLN A 317 -0.87 0.99 23.85
N MET A 318 -1.26 -0.27 23.55
CA MET A 318 -0.69 -1.08 22.47
C MET A 318 -1.33 -0.81 21.09
N TRP A 319 -2.46 -0.11 21.02
CA TRP A 319 -3.15 0.13 19.75
C TRP A 319 -2.36 0.98 18.75
N LEU A 320 -1.39 1.78 19.23
CA LEU A 320 -0.41 2.46 18.38
C LEU A 320 0.48 1.49 17.59
N LYS A 321 0.67 0.24 18.07
CA LYS A 321 1.40 -0.79 17.31
C LYS A 321 0.70 -1.18 16.01
N VAL A 322 -0.62 -0.99 15.94
CA VAL A 322 -1.45 -1.38 14.79
C VAL A 322 -1.80 -0.19 13.92
N ASN A 323 -2.04 0.96 14.54
CA ASN A 323 -2.39 2.18 13.84
C ASN A 323 -1.54 3.35 14.38
N PRO A 324 -0.48 3.74 13.65
CA PRO A 324 0.39 4.84 14.08
C PRO A 324 -0.31 6.20 14.08
N SER A 325 -1.52 6.29 13.51
CA SER A 325 -2.37 7.48 13.48
C SER A 325 -3.56 7.36 14.42
N PHE A 326 -3.55 6.39 15.35
CA PHE A 326 -4.57 6.23 16.38
C PHE A 326 -4.78 7.54 17.17
N GLY A 327 -6.03 7.87 17.44
CA GLY A 327 -6.42 9.14 18.03
C GLY A 327 -6.50 10.34 17.08
N LYS A 328 -5.92 10.22 15.85
CA LYS A 328 -6.03 11.24 14.80
C LYS A 328 -7.03 10.82 13.70
N THR A 329 -6.99 9.57 13.27
CA THR A 329 -7.82 9.04 12.19
C THR A 329 -8.98 8.17 12.69
N VAL A 330 -8.84 7.55 13.83
CA VAL A 330 -9.87 6.73 14.49
C VAL A 330 -9.86 7.05 15.96
N SER A 331 -11.05 7.20 16.55
CA SER A 331 -11.21 7.53 17.97
C SER A 331 -10.96 6.33 18.88
N TYR A 332 -10.72 6.61 20.14
CA TYR A 332 -10.60 5.61 21.21
C TYR A 332 -11.88 4.76 21.31
N GLU A 333 -13.03 5.43 21.28
CA GLU A 333 -14.33 4.78 21.42
C GLU A 333 -14.58 3.76 20.30
N THR A 334 -14.14 4.07 19.06
CA THR A 334 -14.27 3.13 17.94
C THR A 334 -13.50 1.84 18.20
N TYR A 335 -12.26 1.95 18.69
CA TYR A 335 -11.46 0.75 19.00
C TYR A 335 -12.03 -0.03 20.18
N GLN A 336 -12.56 0.68 21.19
CA GLN A 336 -13.22 0.03 22.33
C GLN A 336 -14.45 -0.76 21.89
N LEU A 337 -15.30 -0.18 21.04
CA LEU A 337 -16.45 -0.87 20.47
C LEU A 337 -16.05 -2.10 19.63
N ASP A 338 -14.98 -2.00 18.82
CA ASP A 338 -14.46 -3.14 18.07
C ASP A 338 -13.97 -4.27 19.00
N VAL A 339 -13.35 -3.93 20.15
CA VAL A 339 -12.94 -4.92 21.17
C VAL A 339 -14.16 -5.60 21.78
N GLU A 340 -15.16 -4.82 22.22
CA GLU A 340 -16.42 -5.35 22.77
C GLU A 340 -17.16 -6.25 21.78
N GLU A 341 -17.20 -5.82 20.49
CA GLU A 341 -17.81 -6.62 19.43
C GLU A 341 -17.05 -7.94 19.20
N ALA A 342 -15.70 -7.90 19.19
CA ALA A 342 -14.89 -9.11 19.05
C ALA A 342 -15.05 -10.09 20.23
N GLU A 343 -15.40 -9.61 21.43
CA GLU A 343 -15.65 -10.46 22.59
C GLU A 343 -17.04 -11.11 22.55
N HIS A 344 -18.04 -10.41 22.02
CA HIS A 344 -19.45 -10.85 22.08
C HIS A 344 -20.00 -11.41 20.79
N ASN A 345 -19.33 -11.17 19.63
CA ASN A 345 -19.75 -11.63 18.31
C ASN A 345 -18.70 -12.59 17.71
N PRO A 346 -18.85 -13.92 17.88
CA PRO A 346 -17.92 -14.89 17.33
C PRO A 346 -17.79 -14.84 15.79
N ILE A 347 -18.83 -14.36 15.10
CA ILE A 347 -18.85 -14.31 13.63
C ILE A 347 -17.88 -13.26 13.13
N ASP A 348 -17.91 -12.07 13.71
CA ASP A 348 -17.09 -10.94 13.27
C ASP A 348 -15.72 -10.88 13.97
N ARG A 349 -15.55 -11.65 15.05
CA ARG A 349 -14.32 -11.67 15.86
C ARG A 349 -13.05 -11.79 15.03
N ASN A 350 -12.99 -12.80 14.16
CA ASN A 350 -11.79 -13.07 13.37
C ASN A 350 -11.49 -11.94 12.37
N ASP A 351 -12.52 -11.35 11.76
CA ASP A 351 -12.37 -10.20 10.86
C ASP A 351 -11.87 -8.96 11.61
N ILE A 352 -12.42 -8.70 12.78
CA ILE A 352 -12.00 -7.57 13.63
C ILE A 352 -10.55 -7.76 14.09
N LEU A 353 -10.20 -8.94 14.63
CA LEU A 353 -8.85 -9.22 15.11
C LEU A 353 -7.82 -9.13 13.99
N ALA A 354 -8.13 -9.61 12.79
CA ALA A 354 -7.25 -9.48 11.65
C ALA A 354 -7.17 -8.04 11.17
N LYS A 355 -8.29 -7.46 10.77
CA LYS A 355 -8.28 -6.17 10.05
C LYS A 355 -8.04 -4.96 10.94
N ARG A 356 -8.47 -5.01 12.21
CA ARG A 356 -8.25 -3.91 13.15
C ARG A 356 -6.96 -4.04 13.93
N PHE A 357 -6.62 -5.25 14.37
CA PHE A 357 -5.50 -5.49 15.29
C PHE A 357 -4.29 -6.19 14.64
N GLY A 358 -4.39 -6.53 13.34
CA GLY A 358 -3.28 -7.13 12.60
C GLY A 358 -2.91 -8.54 13.06
N ILE A 359 -3.80 -9.23 13.79
CA ILE A 359 -3.58 -10.59 14.28
C ILE A 359 -4.00 -11.56 13.18
N PRO A 360 -3.10 -12.40 12.66
CA PRO A 360 -3.47 -13.38 11.64
C PRO A 360 -4.53 -14.36 12.15
N MET A 361 -5.72 -14.31 11.58
CA MET A 361 -6.84 -15.17 11.91
C MET A 361 -7.32 -15.91 10.66
N GLU A 362 -7.88 -17.10 10.83
CA GLU A 362 -8.57 -17.78 9.75
C GLU A 362 -10.01 -17.26 9.61
N GLY A 363 -10.43 -16.94 8.39
CA GLY A 363 -11.75 -16.38 8.09
C GLY A 363 -12.90 -17.40 8.09
N TYR A 364 -12.60 -18.68 8.29
CA TYR A 364 -13.64 -19.70 8.35
C TYR A 364 -14.27 -19.73 9.74
N THR A 365 -15.49 -19.29 9.84
CA THR A 365 -16.40 -19.72 10.90
C THR A 365 -16.75 -21.18 10.58
N TYR A 366 -16.15 -22.13 11.27
CA TYR A 366 -16.61 -23.50 11.22
C TYR A 366 -18.07 -23.52 11.68
N PHE A 367 -18.92 -24.28 10.99
CA PHE A 367 -20.32 -24.45 11.39
C PHE A 367 -20.42 -25.04 12.81
N PHE A 368 -19.42 -25.85 13.19
CA PHE A 368 -19.24 -26.36 14.55
C PHE A 368 -17.86 -25.93 15.05
N THR A 369 -17.78 -25.46 16.29
CA THR A 369 -16.50 -25.28 16.98
C THR A 369 -15.88 -26.65 17.27
N TYR A 370 -14.54 -26.68 17.48
CA TYR A 370 -13.86 -27.94 17.83
C TYR A 370 -14.42 -28.58 19.10
N GLU A 371 -14.95 -27.80 20.02
CA GLU A 371 -15.59 -28.24 21.27
C GLU A 371 -16.98 -28.84 21.04
N GLU A 372 -17.68 -28.42 19.99
CA GLU A 372 -18.97 -28.94 19.60
C GLU A 372 -18.88 -30.25 18.79
N ILE A 373 -17.70 -30.51 18.20
CA ILE A 373 -17.44 -31.77 17.50
C ILE A 373 -17.16 -32.83 18.57
N GLN A 374 -18.21 -33.49 19.02
CA GLN A 374 -18.08 -34.66 19.91
C GLN A 374 -17.42 -35.81 19.14
N PRO A 375 -16.48 -36.53 19.77
CA PRO A 375 -15.92 -37.73 19.16
C PRO A 375 -17.04 -38.71 18.88
N PHE A 376 -17.11 -39.18 17.63
CA PHE A 376 -18.09 -40.19 17.25
C PHE A 376 -17.86 -41.46 18.10
N HIS A 377 -18.89 -41.93 18.77
CA HIS A 377 -18.88 -43.26 19.37
C HIS A 377 -19.04 -44.27 18.24
N TYR A 378 -18.06 -45.16 18.11
CA TYR A 378 -18.16 -46.27 17.16
C TYR A 378 -19.36 -47.14 17.53
N GLN A 379 -20.28 -47.28 16.60
CA GLN A 379 -21.42 -48.20 16.70
C GLN A 379 -21.36 -49.10 15.46
N ASP A 380 -21.50 -50.44 15.68
CA ASP A 380 -21.51 -51.37 14.57
C ASP A 380 -22.90 -51.37 13.91
N TYR A 381 -22.98 -50.89 12.69
CA TYR A 381 -24.17 -50.84 11.84
C TYR A 381 -24.13 -51.92 10.75
N THR A 382 -23.28 -52.94 10.85
CA THR A 382 -23.15 -53.99 9.86
C THR A 382 -24.46 -54.69 9.62
N GLY A 383 -24.92 -54.71 8.37
CA GLY A 383 -26.16 -55.38 7.94
C GLY A 383 -27.46 -54.56 8.13
N MET A 384 -27.36 -53.30 8.57
CA MET A 384 -28.49 -52.39 8.61
C MET A 384 -28.76 -51.75 7.25
N PRO A 385 -30.03 -51.52 6.86
CA PRO A 385 -30.34 -50.71 5.69
C PRO A 385 -29.83 -49.28 5.88
N CYS A 386 -29.21 -48.71 4.87
CA CYS A 386 -28.76 -47.33 4.91
C CYS A 386 -29.21 -46.55 3.67
N SER A 387 -29.38 -45.25 3.84
CA SER A 387 -29.49 -44.28 2.75
C SER A 387 -28.12 -43.62 2.51
N ILE A 388 -27.76 -43.45 1.26
CA ILE A 388 -26.49 -42.79 0.89
C ILE A 388 -26.78 -41.42 0.30
N GLY A 389 -26.34 -40.39 0.98
CA GLY A 389 -26.24 -39.04 0.42
C GLY A 389 -24.90 -38.87 -0.28
N CYS A 390 -24.93 -38.40 -1.52
CA CYS A 390 -23.70 -38.14 -2.30
C CYS A 390 -23.69 -36.69 -2.79
N ASP A 391 -22.65 -35.96 -2.43
CA ASP A 391 -22.39 -34.64 -2.96
C ASP A 391 -21.12 -34.74 -3.86
N LEU A 392 -21.35 -34.50 -5.18
CA LEU A 392 -20.30 -34.61 -6.18
C LEU A 392 -19.85 -33.22 -6.61
N SER A 393 -18.60 -32.91 -6.40
CA SER A 393 -18.01 -31.64 -6.86
C SER A 393 -17.43 -31.75 -8.27
N GLN A 394 -17.41 -30.62 -8.99
CA GLN A 394 -16.61 -30.43 -10.20
C GLN A 394 -15.40 -29.56 -9.90
N GLY A 395 -14.21 -30.17 -9.92
CA GLY A 395 -12.92 -29.46 -10.01
C GLY A 395 -12.47 -28.74 -8.74
N GLY A 396 -11.74 -29.41 -7.87
CA GLY A 396 -10.99 -28.81 -6.76
C GLY A 396 -11.72 -28.75 -5.42
N ASP A 397 -12.97 -29.14 -5.36
CA ASP A 397 -13.76 -29.24 -4.14
C ASP A 397 -13.88 -30.70 -3.67
N PHE A 398 -14.27 -30.95 -2.42
CA PHE A 398 -14.36 -32.31 -1.89
C PHE A 398 -15.65 -32.99 -2.29
N CYS A 399 -15.57 -34.26 -2.68
CA CYS A 399 -16.78 -35.12 -2.75
C CYS A 399 -17.08 -35.67 -1.36
N SER A 400 -18.33 -35.60 -0.93
CA SER A 400 -18.74 -36.20 0.33
C SER A 400 -19.76 -37.34 0.11
N PHE A 401 -19.60 -38.39 0.89
CA PHE A 401 -20.57 -39.51 0.97
C PHE A 401 -21.05 -39.64 2.41
N THR A 402 -22.31 -39.46 2.64
CA THR A 402 -22.94 -39.63 3.96
C THR A 402 -23.81 -40.86 3.97
N PHE A 403 -23.58 -41.73 4.91
CA PHE A 403 -24.39 -42.93 5.14
C PHE A 403 -25.32 -42.66 6.34
N MET A 404 -26.62 -42.82 6.15
CA MET A 404 -27.63 -42.61 7.16
C MET A 404 -28.51 -43.83 7.32
#